data_69dfeb27d179615b82a6070f922d8e11
#
_entry.id   69dfeb27d179615b82a6070f922d8e11
#
_cell.length_a   1.000
_cell.length_b   1.000
_cell.length_c   1.000
_cell.angle_alpha   90.00
_cell.angle_beta   90.00
_cell.angle_gamma   90.00
#
_symmetry.space_group_name_H-M   'P 1'
#
loop_
_entity.id
_entity.type
_entity.pdbx_description
1 polymer ?
#
loop_
_entity_poly.entity_id
_entity_poly.type
_entity_poly.pdbx_seq_one_letter_code
_entity_poly.pdbx_strand_id
1 'polypeptide(L)'
;ILGSEADKVYLGNEMMWEKKAISISIVLYTDTELSMFSKYLSFQERIDPRITKENIQKIVLMDKYEIQGDKVSSVTRNPNRITFTSDFNTLVGINDVIPRMAKVEVYLK
;
A
#
# COMPACT_ATOMS: atom_id res chain seq x y z
N ILE A 1 16.00 1.27 39.47
CA ILE A 1 15.93 1.56 39.26
C ILE A 1 15.59 1.50 38.72
N LEU A 2 15.31 1.38 39.09
CA LEU A 2 15.03 1.58 38.72
C LEU A 2 14.69 1.42 38.06
N GLY A 3 14.47 1.27 38.28
CA GLY A 3 14.39 1.36 37.81
C GLY A 3 13.98 1.07 37.10
N SER A 4 14.00 0.92 37.34
CA SER A 4 13.96 1.04 36.88
C SER A 4 13.64 0.86 36.19
N GLU A 5 13.55 0.62 36.23
CA GLU A 5 13.54 0.80 35.72
C GLU A 5 13.21 0.86 34.95
N ALA A 6 13.09 0.74 35.23
CA ALA A 6 13.03 1.07 34.66
C ALA A 6 12.87 0.90 33.97
N ASP A 7 12.96 0.87 34.35
CA ASP A 7 13.06 1.05 33.76
C ASP A 7 12.81 0.80 33.00
N LYS A 8 12.77 0.52 33.00
CA LYS A 8 12.79 0.54 32.49
C LYS A 8 12.46 0.52 31.84
N VAL A 9 12.49 0.28 32.17
CA VAL A 9 12.43 0.54 31.61
C VAL A 9 12.19 0.46 31.08
N TYR A 10 12.10 0.37 31.24
CA TYR A 10 12.09 0.66 30.79
C TYR A 10 11.98 0.50 30.06
N LEU A 11 12.04 0.03 30.12
CA LEU A 11 12.09 0.16 29.48
C LEU A 11 11.91 -0.13 28.77
N GLY A 12 11.80 -0.39 28.78
CA GLY A 12 11.89 -0.33 28.06
C GLY A 12 11.51 -0.47 27.52
N ASN A 13 11.59 -0.63 27.77
CA ASN A 13 11.43 -0.37 27.07
C ASN A 13 11.53 -0.20 26.40
N GLU A 14 11.67 -0.44 26.34
CA GLU A 14 11.79 -0.13 25.58
C GLU A 14 11.79 -0.16 24.77
N MET A 15 11.97 -0.27 24.84
CA MET A 15 11.90 -0.21 24.01
C MET A 15 11.57 -0.48 23.23
N MET A 16 11.41 -0.59 23.19
CA MET A 16 10.96 -0.75 22.39
C MET A 16 10.49 -0.49 21.77
N TRP A 17 10.46 -0.33 21.81
CA TRP A 17 9.89 0.00 21.14
C TRP A 17 10.07 0.08 20.09
N GLU A 18 10.32 -0.16 20.04
CA GLU A 18 10.46 -0.34 19.05
C GLU A 18 10.38 0.04 18.14
N LYS A 19 10.66 0.19 18.00
CA LYS A 19 10.57 0.35 17.01
C LYS A 19 10.08 -0.09 15.98
N LYS A 20 9.83 0.01 16.38
CA LYS A 20 9.24 -0.58 15.30
C LYS A 20 8.96 0.34 14.16
N ALA A 21 9.28 -0.02 13.06
CA ALA A 21 9.08 0.82 11.91
C ALA A 21 7.61 1.15 11.73
N ILE A 22 7.29 2.42 11.62
CA ILE A 22 5.95 2.86 11.33
C ILE A 22 5.77 2.82 9.82
N SER A 23 4.82 2.02 9.36
CA SER A 23 4.50 1.96 7.94
C SER A 23 3.80 3.25 7.53
N ILE A 24 4.34 3.91 6.53
CA ILE A 24 3.70 5.09 5.94
C ILE A 24 2.73 4.60 4.89
N SER A 25 1.49 5.05 4.96
CA SER A 25 0.50 4.77 3.92
C SER A 25 0.12 6.05 3.21
N ILE A 26 -0.07 5.94 1.91
CA ILE A 26 -0.51 7.05 1.05
C ILE A 26 -1.80 6.62 0.41
N VAL A 27 -2.84 7.44 0.54
CA VAL A 27 -4.17 7.12 0.01
C VAL A 27 -4.35 7.79 -1.34
N LEU A 28 -4.75 7.00 -2.31
CA LEU A 28 -5.08 7.46 -3.67
C LEU A 28 -6.48 6.97 -4.02
N TYR A 29 -7.09 7.60 -5.01
CA TYR A 29 -8.41 7.21 -5.50
C TYR A 29 -8.35 6.99 -7.00
N THR A 30 -9.00 5.92 -7.47
CA THR A 30 -9.04 5.62 -8.90
C THR A 30 -9.78 6.71 -9.64
N ASP A 31 -9.36 6.98 -10.87
CA ASP A 31 -9.97 8.02 -11.70
C ASP A 31 -11.02 7.50 -12.67
N THR A 32 -11.16 6.19 -12.78
CA THR A 32 -12.11 5.56 -13.69
C THR A 32 -12.49 4.18 -13.16
N GLU A 33 -13.62 3.67 -13.65
CA GLU A 33 -14.03 2.30 -13.39
C GLU A 33 -13.10 1.35 -14.12
N LEU A 34 -12.71 0.27 -13.47
CA LEU A 34 -11.80 -0.73 -14.03
C LEU A 34 -12.41 -2.12 -13.98
N SER A 35 -12.12 -2.92 -14.99
CA SER A 35 -12.54 -4.32 -15.03
C SER A 35 -11.76 -5.13 -13.99
N MET A 36 -12.37 -6.21 -13.48
CA MET A 36 -11.67 -7.16 -12.63
C MET A 36 -10.50 -7.84 -13.36
N PHE A 37 -10.48 -7.80 -14.67
CA PHE A 37 -9.40 -8.35 -15.47
C PHE A 37 -8.34 -7.31 -15.84
N SER A 38 -8.46 -6.10 -15.31
CA SER A 38 -7.45 -5.07 -15.48
C SER A 38 -6.20 -5.42 -14.69
N LYS A 39 -5.04 -4.99 -15.18
CA LYS A 39 -3.76 -5.20 -14.52
C LYS A 39 -3.18 -3.94 -13.92
N TYR A 40 -3.94 -2.84 -13.91
CA TYR A 40 -3.43 -1.57 -13.41
C TYR A 40 -4.53 -0.78 -12.69
N LEU A 41 -4.06 0.10 -11.80
CA LEU A 41 -4.89 1.12 -11.17
C LEU A 41 -4.44 2.46 -11.74
N SER A 42 -5.39 3.28 -12.16
CA SER A 42 -5.08 4.62 -12.67
C SER A 42 -5.63 5.67 -11.73
N PHE A 43 -4.92 6.79 -11.64
CA PHE A 43 -5.24 7.84 -10.68
C PHE A 43 -5.22 9.19 -11.38
N GLN A 44 -6.14 10.06 -11.00
CA GLN A 44 -6.16 11.43 -11.48
C GLN A 44 -5.07 12.24 -10.79
N GLU A 45 -4.86 11.97 -9.52
CA GLU A 45 -3.85 12.64 -8.73
C GLU A 45 -2.46 12.15 -9.11
N ARG A 46 -1.50 13.04 -8.99
CA ARG A 46 -0.12 12.67 -9.22
C ARG A 46 0.31 11.69 -8.15
N ILE A 47 0.93 10.59 -8.57
CA ILE A 47 1.43 9.59 -7.64
C ILE A 47 2.62 10.18 -6.87
N ASP A 48 2.56 10.09 -5.54
CA ASP A 48 3.62 10.59 -4.67
C ASP A 48 4.98 10.02 -5.12
N PRO A 49 6.03 10.86 -5.18
CA PRO A 49 7.34 10.40 -5.64
C PRO A 49 7.94 9.26 -4.81
N ARG A 50 7.51 9.10 -3.56
CA ARG A 50 7.98 8.01 -2.72
C ARG A 50 7.44 6.65 -3.14
N ILE A 51 6.36 6.63 -3.91
CA ILE A 51 5.78 5.39 -4.41
C ILE A 51 6.58 4.93 -5.61
N THR A 52 7.42 3.91 -5.41
CA THR A 52 8.19 3.27 -6.46
C THR A 52 7.96 1.78 -6.38
N LYS A 53 8.22 1.07 -7.48
CA LYS A 53 8.08 -0.38 -7.50
C LYS A 53 8.83 -1.03 -6.34
N GLU A 54 10.02 -0.55 -6.05
CA GLU A 54 10.89 -1.13 -5.03
C GLU A 54 10.48 -0.77 -3.61
N ASN A 55 9.74 0.32 -3.43
CA ASN A 55 9.42 0.85 -2.12
C ASN A 55 8.01 0.49 -1.62
N ILE A 56 7.24 -0.25 -2.39
CA ILE A 56 5.90 -0.64 -2.01
C ILE A 56 5.95 -1.92 -1.19
N GLN A 57 5.45 -1.86 0.03
CA GLN A 57 5.30 -3.05 0.87
C GLN A 57 4.05 -3.82 0.47
N LYS A 58 2.93 -3.13 0.39
CA LYS A 58 1.65 -3.71 -0.02
C LYS A 58 0.68 -2.61 -0.43
N ILE A 59 -0.38 -3.01 -1.10
CA ILE A 59 -1.46 -2.10 -1.51
C ILE A 59 -2.77 -2.71 -1.01
N VAL A 60 -3.58 -1.89 -0.34
CA VAL A 60 -4.89 -2.30 0.13
C VAL A 60 -5.94 -1.57 -0.71
N LEU A 61 -6.74 -2.34 -1.43
CA LEU A 61 -7.76 -1.82 -2.33
C LEU A 61 -9.13 -1.92 -1.67
N MET A 62 -9.82 -0.80 -1.56
CA MET A 62 -11.18 -0.69 -1.01
C MET A 62 -11.27 -1.26 0.42
N ASP A 63 -10.22 -1.10 1.22
CA ASP A 63 -10.14 -1.58 2.61
C ASP A 63 -10.38 -3.10 2.74
N LYS A 64 -10.30 -3.84 1.66
CA LYS A 64 -10.67 -5.25 1.64
C LYS A 64 -9.63 -6.15 0.98
N TYR A 65 -9.04 -5.72 -0.12
CA TYR A 65 -8.15 -6.56 -0.92
C TYR A 65 -6.71 -6.13 -0.72
N GLU A 66 -5.87 -7.05 -0.29
CA GLU A 66 -4.47 -6.77 -0.02
C GLU A 66 -3.60 -7.40 -1.10
N ILE A 67 -2.78 -6.57 -1.76
CA ILE A 67 -1.87 -7.01 -2.82
C ILE A 67 -0.45 -6.74 -2.32
N GLN A 68 0.38 -7.77 -2.28
CA GLN A 68 1.76 -7.63 -1.84
C GLN A 68 2.58 -6.84 -2.84
N GLY A 69 3.60 -6.14 -2.36
CA GLY A 69 4.42 -5.27 -3.21
C GLY A 69 5.15 -5.99 -4.32
N ASP A 70 5.47 -7.28 -4.14
CA ASP A 70 6.15 -8.06 -5.18
C ASP A 70 5.25 -8.35 -6.39
N LYS A 71 3.97 -8.06 -6.29
CA LYS A 71 3.03 -8.20 -7.42
C LYS A 71 2.95 -6.92 -8.26
N VAL A 72 3.63 -5.86 -7.84
CA VAL A 72 3.70 -4.63 -8.62
C VAL A 72 4.74 -4.79 -9.73
N SER A 73 4.32 -4.56 -10.95
CA SER A 73 5.18 -4.65 -12.12
C SER A 73 5.87 -3.32 -12.42
N SER A 74 5.13 -2.22 -12.31
CA SER A 74 5.69 -0.89 -12.57
C SER A 74 4.83 0.20 -11.96
N VAL A 75 5.44 1.37 -11.77
CA VAL A 75 4.75 2.59 -11.36
C VAL A 75 5.10 3.66 -12.37
N THR A 76 4.08 4.28 -12.98
CA THR A 76 4.28 5.35 -13.96
C THR A 76 3.55 6.60 -13.48
N ARG A 77 3.98 7.76 -13.98
CA ARG A 77 3.41 9.06 -13.57
C ARG A 77 2.88 9.89 -14.73
N ASN A 78 2.95 9.37 -15.92
CA ASN A 78 2.39 10.05 -17.09
C ASN A 78 2.04 8.98 -18.13
N PRO A 79 0.91 8.34 -17.97
CA PRO A 79 -0.17 8.54 -16.99
C PRO A 79 0.16 7.99 -15.61
N ASN A 80 -0.60 8.44 -14.60
CA ASN A 80 -0.43 7.98 -13.21
C ASN A 80 -1.06 6.60 -13.07
N ARG A 81 -0.22 5.57 -13.01
CA ARG A 81 -0.68 4.18 -12.94
C ARG A 81 0.25 3.34 -12.08
N ILE A 82 -0.36 2.39 -11.37
CA ILE A 82 0.38 1.29 -10.75
C ILE A 82 -0.06 0.03 -11.46
N THR A 83 0.89 -0.64 -12.12
CA THR A 83 0.63 -1.84 -12.92
C THR A 83 1.08 -3.07 -12.15
N PHE A 84 0.32 -4.14 -12.25
CA PHE A 84 0.56 -5.39 -11.54
C PHE A 84 0.93 -6.51 -12.49
N THR A 85 1.46 -7.59 -11.93
CA THR A 85 1.92 -8.76 -12.70
C THR A 85 0.77 -9.58 -13.26
N SER A 86 -0.42 -9.48 -12.68
CA SER A 86 -1.62 -10.19 -13.11
C SER A 86 -2.85 -9.33 -12.90
N ASP A 87 -3.99 -9.77 -13.40
CA ASP A 87 -5.24 -9.05 -13.20
C ASP A 87 -5.76 -9.22 -11.77
N PHE A 88 -6.68 -8.35 -11.38
CA PHE A 88 -7.18 -8.32 -10.01
C PHE A 88 -7.98 -9.56 -9.64
N ASN A 89 -8.66 -10.16 -10.59
CA ASN A 89 -9.36 -11.42 -10.34
C ASN A 89 -8.36 -12.51 -9.93
N THR A 90 -7.23 -12.60 -10.63
CA THR A 90 -6.19 -13.58 -10.32
C THR A 90 -5.47 -13.26 -9.02
N LEU A 91 -5.16 -11.98 -8.79
CA LEU A 91 -4.35 -11.58 -7.63
C LEU A 91 -5.10 -11.72 -6.31
N VAL A 92 -6.36 -11.30 -6.26
CA VAL A 92 -7.09 -11.19 -5.00
C VAL A 92 -8.54 -11.66 -5.08
N GLY A 93 -8.95 -12.23 -6.20
CA GLY A 93 -10.27 -12.81 -6.34
C GLY A 93 -11.41 -11.80 -6.50
N ILE A 94 -11.10 -10.59 -6.93
CA ILE A 94 -12.14 -9.61 -7.22
C ILE A 94 -12.99 -10.16 -8.37
N ASN A 95 -14.30 -10.22 -8.17
CA ASN A 95 -15.22 -10.76 -9.16
C ASN A 95 -16.26 -9.73 -9.62
N ASP A 96 -15.94 -8.46 -9.50
CA ASP A 96 -16.78 -7.35 -9.93
C ASP A 96 -15.87 -6.21 -10.39
N VAL A 97 -16.47 -5.17 -10.99
CA VAL A 97 -15.71 -4.01 -11.44
C VAL A 97 -15.15 -3.25 -10.24
N ILE A 98 -14.02 -2.59 -10.45
CA ILE A 98 -13.45 -1.67 -9.47
C ILE A 98 -14.03 -0.30 -9.79
N PRO A 99 -14.79 0.30 -8.88
CA PRO A 99 -15.48 1.55 -9.19
C PRO A 99 -14.52 2.72 -9.31
N ARG A 100 -15.01 3.76 -9.96
CA ARG A 100 -14.34 5.05 -9.94
C ARG A 100 -14.29 5.55 -8.49
N MET A 101 -13.22 6.22 -8.10
CA MET A 101 -13.02 6.74 -6.75
C MET A 101 -12.90 5.64 -5.70
N ALA A 102 -12.44 4.46 -6.10
CA ALA A 102 -12.12 3.41 -5.16
C ALA A 102 -10.88 3.80 -4.36
N LYS A 103 -10.95 3.58 -3.05
CA LYS A 103 -9.84 3.90 -2.15
C LYS A 103 -8.70 2.92 -2.35
N VAL A 104 -7.50 3.44 -2.47
CA VAL A 104 -6.28 2.65 -2.63
C VAL A 104 -5.27 3.16 -1.60
N GLU A 105 -4.88 2.29 -0.66
CA GLU A 105 -3.85 2.62 0.31
C GLU A 105 -2.55 1.94 -0.10
N VAL A 106 -1.51 2.74 -0.30
CA VAL A 106 -0.19 2.23 -0.66
C VAL A 106 0.69 2.30 0.57
N TYR A 107 1.11 1.15 1.09
CA TYR A 107 2.00 1.07 2.25
C TYR A 107 3.44 0.97 1.76
N LEU A 108 4.27 1.84 2.27
CA LEU A 108 5.69 1.89 1.91
C LEU A 108 6.53 1.09 2.89
N LYS A 109 7.63 0.58 2.38
CA LYS A 109 8.60 -0.15 3.21
C LYS A 109 9.30 0.76 4.21
#